data_b72bb575ceeb7a687fd3777c7cc04218
#
_entry.id   b72bb575ceeb7a687fd3777c7cc04218
#
_cell.length_a   1.000
_cell.length_b   1.000
_cell.length_c   1.000
_cell.angle_alpha   90.00
_cell.angle_beta   90.00
_cell.angle_gamma   90.00
#
_symmetry.space_group_name_H-M   'P 1'
#
loop_
_entity.id
_entity.type
_entity.pdbx_description
1 polymer ?
#
loop_
_entity_poly.entity_id
_entity_poly.type
_entity_poly.pdbx_seq_one_letter_code
_entity_poly.pdbx_strand_id
1 'polypeptide(L)'
;MARQLLIALVVLAAAALPSAAKLCSLSGSTDRARVVDYAHSLEQHPLAKDNLAKRMWLTEWIVKAPEVKVDVCCKELQSLDEVNNTYSQQLRMQAFYSQAAFQLEHPEIRNTAAIQTAGLAGTLRAYRAILRFDPSAKYPLLDDLLTLEKQGKLQQYVQRRSRCLVE
;
A
#
# COMPACT_ATOMS: atom_id res chain seq x y z
N MET A 1 -75.10 28.20 17.28
CA MET A 1 -74.28 28.46 16.12
C MET A 1 -72.81 28.52 16.57
N ALA A 2 -72.10 27.44 16.57
CA ALA A 2 -70.72 27.36 17.05
C ALA A 2 -69.79 27.09 15.81
N ARG A 3 -68.92 28.03 15.57
CA ARG A 3 -67.93 27.98 14.44
C ARG A 3 -66.66 27.35 14.97
N GLN A 4 -66.39 26.12 14.58
CA GLN A 4 -65.13 25.43 14.88
C GLN A 4 -64.05 25.91 13.90
N LEU A 5 -62.98 26.49 14.43
CA LEU A 5 -61.74 26.79 13.72
C LEU A 5 -60.86 25.53 13.75
N LEU A 6 -60.59 24.93 12.58
CA LEU A 6 -59.59 23.90 12.37
C LEU A 6 -58.23 24.58 12.16
N ILE A 7 -57.32 24.41 13.10
CA ILE A 7 -55.93 24.83 12.99
C ILE A 7 -55.18 23.64 12.35
N ALA A 8 -54.74 23.78 11.09
CA ALA A 8 -53.90 22.81 10.43
C ALA A 8 -52.45 23.03 10.88
N LEU A 9 -51.91 22.02 11.60
CA LEU A 9 -50.49 22.00 12.02
C LEU A 9 -49.66 21.50 10.83
N VAL A 10 -48.92 22.40 10.18
CA VAL A 10 -47.94 22.03 9.15
C VAL A 10 -46.65 21.62 9.87
N VAL A 11 -46.38 20.31 9.88
CA VAL A 11 -45.09 19.76 10.36
C VAL A 11 -44.08 19.89 9.24
N LEU A 12 -43.16 20.85 9.37
CA LEU A 12 -41.99 20.97 8.47
C LEU A 12 -40.98 19.88 8.86
N ALA A 13 -40.89 18.83 8.07
CA ALA A 13 -39.82 17.82 8.18
C ALA A 13 -38.53 18.44 7.67
N ALA A 14 -37.64 18.85 8.57
CA ALA A 14 -36.29 19.26 8.23
C ALA A 14 -35.49 18.01 7.83
N ALA A 15 -35.34 17.77 6.54
CA ALA A 15 -34.42 16.77 6.01
C ALA A 15 -32.99 17.23 6.33
N ALA A 16 -32.35 16.59 7.31
CA ALA A 16 -30.93 16.81 7.61
C ALA A 16 -30.08 16.29 6.44
N LEU A 17 -29.48 17.18 5.67
CA LEU A 17 -28.50 16.86 4.66
C LEU A 17 -27.28 16.22 5.35
N PRO A 18 -26.75 15.09 4.83
CA PRO A 18 -25.55 14.49 5.41
C PRO A 18 -24.39 15.49 5.34
N SER A 19 -23.76 15.73 6.46
CA SER A 19 -22.65 16.67 6.60
C SER A 19 -21.53 16.29 5.62
N ALA A 20 -20.98 17.29 4.93
CA ALA A 20 -19.85 17.11 3.98
C ALA A 20 -18.65 16.42 4.63
N ALA A 21 -18.46 16.55 5.94
CA ALA A 21 -17.46 15.84 6.73
C ALA A 21 -17.66 14.31 6.73
N LYS A 22 -18.89 13.83 6.69
CA LYS A 22 -19.21 12.40 6.66
C LYS A 22 -18.94 11.79 5.27
N LEU A 23 -19.17 12.56 4.21
CA LEU A 23 -18.80 12.15 2.84
C LEU A 23 -17.28 12.07 2.65
N CYS A 24 -16.51 13.02 3.18
CA CYS A 24 -15.05 13.03 3.11
C CYS A 24 -14.43 11.85 3.88
N SER A 25 -14.98 11.49 5.04
CA SER A 25 -14.58 10.32 5.83
C SER A 25 -14.86 9.00 5.11
N LEU A 26 -15.98 8.86 4.40
CA LEU A 26 -16.33 7.65 3.63
C LEU A 26 -15.42 7.48 2.41
N SER A 27 -15.09 8.57 1.72
CA SER A 27 -14.12 8.55 0.59
C SER A 27 -12.74 8.10 1.06
N GLY A 28 -12.24 8.63 2.17
CA GLY A 28 -10.94 8.25 2.71
C GLY A 28 -10.85 6.78 3.13
N SER A 29 -11.92 6.20 3.69
CA SER A 29 -11.95 4.78 4.05
C SER A 29 -11.95 3.87 2.82
N THR A 30 -12.65 4.26 1.76
CA THR A 30 -12.70 3.53 0.49
C THR A 30 -11.34 3.56 -0.21
N ASP A 31 -10.64 4.69 -0.19
CA ASP A 31 -9.32 4.80 -0.82
C ASP A 31 -8.25 4.01 -0.06
N ARG A 32 -8.30 3.98 1.27
CA ARG A 32 -7.41 3.12 2.07
C ARG A 32 -7.58 1.63 1.74
N ALA A 33 -8.81 1.14 1.68
CA ALA A 33 -9.09 -0.23 1.27
C ALA A 33 -8.57 -0.51 -0.14
N ARG A 34 -8.74 0.43 -1.06
CA ARG A 34 -8.23 0.32 -2.44
C ARG A 34 -6.69 0.28 -2.49
N VAL A 35 -5.98 1.03 -1.64
CA VAL A 35 -4.51 0.94 -1.53
C VAL A 35 -4.09 -0.48 -1.19
N VAL A 36 -4.70 -1.07 -0.16
CA VAL A 36 -4.42 -2.44 0.29
C VAL A 36 -4.70 -3.44 -0.84
N ASP A 37 -5.88 -3.37 -1.45
CA ASP A 37 -6.27 -4.27 -2.54
C ASP A 37 -5.33 -4.17 -3.74
N TYR A 38 -4.97 -2.96 -4.16
CA TYR A 38 -4.08 -2.76 -5.30
C TYR A 38 -2.66 -3.22 -5.00
N ALA A 39 -2.12 -2.92 -3.81
CA ALA A 39 -0.80 -3.37 -3.42
C ALA A 39 -0.70 -4.90 -3.44
N HIS A 40 -1.66 -5.60 -2.83
CA HIS A 40 -1.70 -7.07 -2.83
C HIS A 40 -1.99 -7.67 -4.21
N SER A 41 -2.84 -7.03 -5.01
CA SER A 41 -3.05 -7.44 -6.42
C SER A 41 -1.76 -7.39 -7.22
N LEU A 42 -0.94 -6.34 -7.04
CA LEU A 42 0.35 -6.18 -7.72
C LEU A 42 1.41 -7.19 -7.23
N GLU A 43 1.33 -7.64 -5.97
CA GLU A 43 2.18 -8.71 -5.45
C GLU A 43 1.87 -10.07 -6.07
N GLN A 44 0.60 -10.35 -6.28
CA GLN A 44 0.13 -11.65 -6.78
C GLN A 44 0.19 -11.73 -8.31
N HIS A 45 -0.11 -10.64 -8.99
CA HIS A 45 -0.24 -10.54 -10.44
C HIS A 45 0.54 -9.35 -11.01
N PRO A 46 1.88 -9.28 -10.81
CA PRO A 46 2.68 -8.10 -11.15
C PRO A 46 2.68 -7.75 -12.66
N LEU A 47 2.35 -8.70 -13.53
CA LEU A 47 2.39 -8.55 -14.99
C LEU A 47 0.99 -8.43 -15.63
N ALA A 48 -0.07 -8.24 -14.86
CA ALA A 48 -1.41 -8.06 -15.41
C ALA A 48 -1.53 -6.76 -16.22
N LYS A 49 -2.35 -6.76 -17.27
CA LYS A 49 -2.45 -5.66 -18.25
C LYS A 49 -2.94 -4.35 -17.65
N ASP A 50 -3.78 -4.39 -16.61
CA ASP A 50 -4.37 -3.24 -15.93
C ASP A 50 -3.47 -2.63 -14.84
N ASN A 51 -2.31 -3.20 -14.61
CA ASN A 51 -1.42 -2.79 -13.50
C ASN A 51 -0.84 -1.39 -13.64
N LEU A 52 -0.71 -0.87 -14.86
CA LEU A 52 -0.21 0.49 -15.05
C LEU A 52 -1.13 1.50 -14.35
N ALA A 53 -2.44 1.38 -14.54
CA ALA A 53 -3.43 2.25 -13.89
C ALA A 53 -3.38 2.13 -12.36
N LYS A 54 -3.27 0.91 -11.83
CA LYS A 54 -3.15 0.67 -10.38
C LYS A 54 -1.88 1.32 -9.81
N ARG A 55 -0.73 1.17 -10.47
CA ARG A 55 0.54 1.77 -10.05
C ARG A 55 0.50 3.30 -10.07
N MET A 56 -0.04 3.89 -11.13
CA MET A 56 -0.19 5.33 -11.23
C MET A 56 -1.05 5.88 -10.09
N TRP A 57 -2.21 5.26 -9.85
CA TRP A 57 -3.12 5.67 -8.79
C TRP A 57 -2.49 5.52 -7.40
N LEU A 58 -1.81 4.37 -7.11
CA LEU A 58 -1.11 4.14 -5.84
C LEU A 58 0.00 5.17 -5.60
N THR A 59 0.81 5.46 -6.62
CA THR A 59 1.89 6.44 -6.52
C THR A 59 1.33 7.82 -6.19
N GLU A 60 0.29 8.25 -6.90
CA GLU A 60 -0.35 9.55 -6.66
C GLU A 60 -0.96 9.61 -5.25
N TRP A 61 -1.62 8.55 -4.80
CA TRP A 61 -2.22 8.48 -3.49
C TRP A 61 -1.17 8.55 -2.37
N ILE A 62 -0.11 7.75 -2.46
CA ILE A 62 0.97 7.70 -1.45
C ILE A 62 1.66 9.07 -1.30
N VAL A 63 1.90 9.77 -2.40
CA VAL A 63 2.54 11.12 -2.37
C VAL A 63 1.66 12.13 -1.62
N LYS A 64 0.35 11.96 -1.64
CA LYS A 64 -0.62 12.88 -1.01
C LYS A 64 -1.04 12.47 0.40
N ALA A 65 -0.77 11.23 0.80
CA ALA A 65 -1.26 10.65 2.06
C ALA A 65 -0.34 11.02 3.24
N PRO A 66 -0.77 11.86 4.17
CA PRO A 66 0.04 12.25 5.32
C PRO A 66 0.19 11.14 6.37
N GLU A 67 -0.70 10.15 6.35
CA GLU A 67 -0.75 9.06 7.32
C GLU A 67 0.22 7.91 7.01
N VAL A 68 0.76 7.84 5.80
CA VAL A 68 1.72 6.79 5.37
C VAL A 68 3.08 7.40 5.15
N LYS A 69 4.09 6.77 5.72
CA LYS A 69 5.49 7.13 5.47
C LYS A 69 6.16 5.96 4.77
N VAL A 70 6.47 6.13 3.49
CA VAL A 70 7.22 5.14 2.73
C VAL A 70 8.66 5.61 2.58
N ASP A 71 9.60 4.72 2.88
CA ASP A 71 11.03 5.03 2.83
C ASP A 71 11.79 3.93 2.08
N VAL A 72 12.69 4.35 1.20
CA VAL A 72 13.56 3.47 0.42
C VAL A 72 14.96 3.53 0.97
N CYS A 73 15.11 3.09 2.18
CA CYS A 73 16.42 2.93 2.76
C CYS A 73 17.09 1.58 2.51
N CYS A 74 16.44 0.71 1.76
CA CYS A 74 17.04 -0.53 1.33
C CYS A 74 17.98 -0.25 0.15
N LYS A 75 19.30 -0.09 0.41
CA LYS A 75 20.33 -0.02 -0.64
C LYS A 75 20.19 -1.18 -1.64
N GLU A 76 19.68 -2.29 -1.18
CA GLU A 76 19.42 -3.49 -1.96
C GLU A 76 18.41 -3.23 -3.08
N LEU A 77 17.38 -2.43 -2.83
CA LEU A 77 16.41 -2.07 -3.87
C LEU A 77 16.96 -1.02 -4.85
N GLN A 78 17.98 -0.25 -4.43
CA GLN A 78 18.70 0.66 -5.34
C GLN A 78 19.59 -0.12 -6.31
N SER A 79 20.22 -1.22 -5.85
CA SER A 79 21.05 -2.06 -6.73
C SER A 79 20.25 -2.81 -7.81
N LEU A 80 18.93 -2.88 -7.69
CA LEU A 80 18.08 -3.39 -8.78
C LEU A 80 18.17 -2.54 -10.05
N ASP A 81 18.52 -1.25 -9.95
CA ASP A 81 18.71 -0.37 -11.10
C ASP A 81 20.02 -0.64 -11.84
N GLU A 82 21.02 -1.19 -11.15
CA GLU A 82 22.33 -1.54 -11.73
C GLU A 82 22.24 -2.80 -12.62
N VAL A 83 21.23 -3.62 -12.41
CA VAL A 83 20.95 -4.80 -13.23
C VAL A 83 19.98 -4.38 -14.32
N ASN A 84 20.42 -4.42 -15.58
CA ASN A 84 19.61 -4.08 -16.75
C ASN A 84 18.50 -5.15 -16.96
N ASN A 85 17.50 -5.15 -16.08
CA ASN A 85 16.38 -6.08 -16.08
C ASN A 85 15.05 -5.35 -16.21
N THR A 86 14.20 -5.88 -17.06
CA THR A 86 12.87 -5.33 -17.41
C THR A 86 11.95 -5.07 -16.20
N TYR A 87 12.16 -5.79 -15.09
CA TYR A 87 11.26 -5.75 -13.92
C TYR A 87 11.79 -4.93 -12.74
N SER A 88 12.99 -4.35 -12.82
CA SER A 88 13.67 -3.64 -11.72
C SER A 88 12.81 -2.54 -11.12
N GLN A 89 12.30 -1.65 -11.96
CA GLN A 89 11.46 -0.54 -11.50
C GLN A 89 10.17 -1.02 -10.83
N GLN A 90 9.54 -2.04 -11.39
CA GLN A 90 8.29 -2.58 -10.84
C GLN A 90 8.51 -3.19 -9.45
N LEU A 91 9.60 -3.95 -9.28
CA LEU A 91 9.97 -4.57 -8.01
C LEU A 91 10.34 -3.54 -6.95
N ARG A 92 11.04 -2.48 -7.33
CA ARG A 92 11.36 -1.37 -6.43
C ARG A 92 10.10 -0.62 -5.98
N MET A 93 9.20 -0.28 -6.91
CA MET A 93 7.95 0.41 -6.59
C MET A 93 7.03 -0.45 -5.71
N GLN A 94 7.08 -1.78 -5.86
CA GLN A 94 6.29 -2.68 -5.04
C GLN A 94 6.61 -2.55 -3.55
N ALA A 95 7.86 -2.28 -3.19
CA ALA A 95 8.23 -2.06 -1.79
C ALA A 95 7.45 -0.89 -1.17
N PHE A 96 7.27 0.21 -1.89
CA PHE A 96 6.50 1.36 -1.41
C PHE A 96 5.02 1.02 -1.23
N TYR A 97 4.44 0.35 -2.22
CA TYR A 97 3.03 -0.04 -2.17
C TYR A 97 2.75 -0.98 -1.01
N SER A 98 3.65 -1.96 -0.78
CA SER A 98 3.52 -2.91 0.33
C SER A 98 3.77 -2.27 1.69
N GLN A 99 4.67 -1.27 1.81
CA GLN A 99 4.83 -0.47 3.03
C GLN A 99 3.56 0.32 3.35
N ALA A 100 2.95 0.94 2.33
CA ALA A 100 1.71 1.69 2.51
C ALA A 100 0.56 0.77 2.95
N ALA A 101 0.37 -0.35 2.26
CA ALA A 101 -0.66 -1.34 2.62
C ALA A 101 -0.48 -1.83 4.06
N PHE A 102 0.74 -2.21 4.45
CA PHE A 102 1.04 -2.68 5.81
C PHE A 102 0.69 -1.64 6.89
N GLN A 103 1.01 -0.37 6.67
CA GLN A 103 0.69 0.70 7.64
C GLN A 103 -0.82 0.94 7.76
N LEU A 104 -1.58 0.73 6.69
CA LEU A 104 -3.04 0.85 6.70
C LEU A 104 -3.72 -0.34 7.36
N GLU A 105 -3.16 -1.54 7.19
CA GLU A 105 -3.64 -2.79 7.83
C GLU A 105 -3.26 -2.86 9.31
N HIS A 106 -2.12 -2.25 9.69
CA HIS A 106 -1.54 -2.31 11.04
C HIS A 106 -1.22 -0.89 11.56
N PRO A 107 -2.25 -0.03 11.76
CA PRO A 107 -2.04 1.36 12.13
C PRO A 107 -1.37 1.55 13.51
N GLU A 108 -1.38 0.51 14.34
CA GLU A 108 -0.70 0.46 15.64
C GLU A 108 0.82 0.26 15.52
N ILE A 109 1.30 -0.31 14.41
CA ILE A 109 2.73 -0.60 14.20
C ILE A 109 3.43 0.63 13.62
N ARG A 110 4.29 1.24 14.44
CA ARG A 110 5.10 2.42 14.05
C ARG A 110 6.58 2.10 13.87
N ASN A 111 6.96 0.86 14.04
CA ASN A 111 8.36 0.41 13.92
C ASN A 111 8.81 0.43 12.46
N THR A 112 9.77 1.29 12.14
CA THR A 112 10.29 1.47 10.77
C THR A 112 10.86 0.17 10.18
N ALA A 113 11.54 -0.65 11.00
CA ALA A 113 12.07 -1.93 10.52
C ALA A 113 10.96 -2.92 10.15
N ALA A 114 9.84 -2.92 10.88
CA ALA A 114 8.69 -3.75 10.54
C ALA A 114 8.06 -3.30 9.22
N ILE A 115 7.88 -2.00 9.03
CA ILE A 115 7.33 -1.39 7.80
C ILE A 115 8.23 -1.70 6.60
N GLN A 116 9.54 -1.53 6.73
CA GLN A 116 10.50 -1.84 5.67
C GLN A 116 10.55 -3.34 5.37
N THR A 117 10.44 -4.19 6.39
CA THR A 117 10.37 -5.65 6.21
C THR A 117 9.13 -6.04 5.43
N ALA A 118 7.98 -5.43 5.72
CA ALA A 118 6.74 -5.67 4.97
C ALA A 118 6.88 -5.24 3.49
N GLY A 119 7.51 -4.09 3.22
CA GLY A 119 7.82 -3.64 1.87
C GLY A 119 8.68 -4.63 1.11
N LEU A 120 9.76 -5.10 1.74
CA LEU A 120 10.67 -6.08 1.15
C LEU A 120 9.97 -7.43 0.91
N ALA A 121 9.17 -7.91 1.87
CA ALA A 121 8.37 -9.13 1.72
C ALA A 121 7.39 -9.02 0.54
N GLY A 122 6.73 -7.86 0.35
CA GLY A 122 5.88 -7.61 -0.80
C GLY A 122 6.63 -7.65 -2.13
N THR A 123 7.83 -7.05 -2.18
CA THR A 123 8.73 -7.16 -3.34
C THR A 123 9.07 -8.62 -3.64
N LEU A 124 9.37 -9.42 -2.62
CA LEU A 124 9.69 -10.85 -2.79
C LEU A 124 8.47 -11.66 -3.25
N ARG A 125 7.25 -11.31 -2.83
CA ARG A 125 6.01 -11.93 -3.36
C ARG A 125 5.83 -11.64 -4.85
N ALA A 126 5.99 -10.38 -5.25
CA ALA A 126 5.95 -9.98 -6.66
C ALA A 126 7.06 -10.67 -7.49
N TYR A 127 8.27 -10.73 -6.96
CA TYR A 127 9.40 -11.41 -7.61
C TYR A 127 9.11 -12.89 -7.86
N ARG A 128 8.61 -13.62 -6.86
CA ARG A 128 8.18 -15.01 -7.06
C ARG A 128 7.10 -15.14 -8.14
N ALA A 129 6.19 -14.19 -8.22
CA ALA A 129 5.16 -14.20 -9.26
C ALA A 129 5.75 -13.95 -10.65
N ILE A 130 6.73 -13.07 -10.77
CA ILE A 130 7.47 -12.84 -12.03
C ILE A 130 8.24 -14.12 -12.44
N LEU A 131 8.97 -14.76 -11.52
CA LEU A 131 9.74 -15.97 -11.82
C LEU A 131 8.87 -17.14 -12.28
N ARG A 132 7.59 -17.21 -11.88
CA ARG A 132 6.65 -18.22 -12.41
C ARG A 132 6.33 -17.99 -13.89
N PHE A 133 6.34 -16.75 -14.33
CA PHE A 133 6.07 -16.37 -15.72
C PHE A 133 7.35 -16.33 -16.56
N ASP A 134 8.42 -15.74 -16.02
CA ASP A 134 9.72 -15.59 -16.64
C ASP A 134 10.82 -16.13 -15.70
N PRO A 135 11.16 -17.43 -15.80
CA PRO A 135 12.20 -18.04 -14.96
C PRO A 135 13.61 -17.47 -15.20
N SER A 136 13.82 -16.72 -16.27
CA SER A 136 15.10 -16.09 -16.59
C SER A 136 15.31 -14.76 -15.87
N ALA A 137 14.24 -14.16 -15.32
CA ALA A 137 14.26 -12.88 -14.59
C ALA A 137 14.88 -13.00 -13.19
N LYS A 138 16.03 -13.67 -13.08
CA LYS A 138 16.70 -13.89 -11.80
C LYS A 138 17.50 -12.67 -11.35
N TYR A 139 17.39 -12.39 -10.06
CA TYR A 139 18.18 -11.41 -9.33
C TYR A 139 18.87 -12.11 -8.16
N PRO A 140 20.18 -12.32 -8.20
CA PRO A 140 20.90 -13.05 -7.14
C PRO A 140 20.60 -12.51 -5.74
N LEU A 141 20.55 -11.19 -5.60
CA LEU A 141 20.20 -10.54 -4.33
C LEU A 141 18.80 -10.91 -3.84
N LEU A 142 17.79 -10.92 -4.72
CA LEU A 142 16.43 -11.29 -4.32
C LEU A 142 16.33 -12.80 -4.04
N ASP A 143 17.10 -13.64 -4.68
CA ASP A 143 17.20 -15.07 -4.37
C ASP A 143 17.78 -15.30 -2.97
N ASP A 144 18.80 -14.54 -2.56
CA ASP A 144 19.37 -14.55 -1.22
C ASP A 144 18.32 -14.08 -0.19
N LEU A 145 17.58 -13.01 -0.50
CA LEU A 145 16.53 -12.49 0.37
C LEU A 145 15.35 -13.46 0.51
N LEU A 146 14.98 -14.19 -0.54
CA LEU A 146 14.01 -15.28 -0.46
C LEU A 146 14.47 -16.39 0.49
N THR A 147 15.77 -16.67 0.52
CA THR A 147 16.34 -17.63 1.46
C THR A 147 16.25 -17.15 2.90
N LEU A 148 16.55 -15.87 3.16
CA LEU A 148 16.40 -15.26 4.48
C LEU A 148 14.94 -15.21 4.95
N GLU A 149 14.01 -14.93 4.02
CA GLU A 149 12.57 -14.94 4.32
C GLU A 149 12.10 -16.33 4.78
N LYS A 150 12.49 -17.39 4.04
CA LYS A 150 12.19 -18.79 4.42
C LYS A 150 12.75 -19.19 5.79
N GLN A 151 13.87 -18.57 6.18
CA GLN A 151 14.50 -18.78 7.49
C GLN A 151 13.90 -17.91 8.61
N GLY A 152 12.92 -17.03 8.31
CA GLY A 152 12.37 -16.06 9.28
C GLY A 152 13.36 -14.96 9.68
N LYS A 153 14.41 -14.73 8.89
CA LYS A 153 15.51 -13.79 9.21
C LYS A 153 15.41 -12.45 8.47
N LEU A 154 14.35 -12.21 7.68
CA LEU A 154 14.23 -11.03 6.86
C LEU A 154 14.20 -9.75 7.70
N GLN A 155 13.45 -9.72 8.80
CA GLN A 155 13.41 -8.58 9.71
C GLN A 155 14.78 -8.28 10.36
N GLN A 156 15.49 -9.32 10.79
CA GLN A 156 16.83 -9.17 11.36
C GLN A 156 17.82 -8.64 10.32
N TYR A 157 17.69 -9.06 9.07
CA TYR A 157 18.48 -8.54 7.97
C TYR A 157 18.22 -7.04 7.76
N VAL A 158 16.95 -6.61 7.68
CA VAL A 158 16.56 -5.21 7.57
C VAL A 158 17.12 -4.39 8.72
N GLN A 159 16.96 -4.83 9.97
CA GLN A 159 17.47 -4.13 11.16
C GLN A 159 18.98 -3.91 11.14
N ARG A 160 19.75 -4.87 10.62
CA ARG A 160 21.22 -4.77 10.56
C ARG A 160 21.72 -3.85 9.44
N ARG A 161 20.97 -3.71 8.36
CA ARG A 161 21.36 -2.98 7.15
C ARG A 161 20.77 -1.58 7.04
N SER A 162 19.66 -1.32 7.70
CA SER A 162 19.01 -0.03 7.68
C SER A 162 19.78 0.99 8.51
N ARG A 163 20.77 1.62 7.90
CA ARG A 163 21.39 2.83 8.47
C ARG A 163 20.41 4.02 8.55
N CYS A 164 19.24 3.88 7.97
CA CYS A 164 18.14 4.86 8.00
C CYS A 164 17.25 4.72 9.24
N LEU A 165 17.58 3.81 10.16
CA LEU A 165 16.88 3.69 11.45
C LEU A 165 17.50 4.59 12.53
N VAL A 166 18.51 5.41 12.15
CA VAL A 166 19.14 6.35 13.06
C VAL A 166 18.59 7.73 12.77
N GLU A 167 17.51 8.07 13.45
CA GLU A 167 17.14 9.37 14.06
C GLU A 167 15.68 9.33 14.50
#